data_8ae43b6c07981fc43e5b5cf75a38f395
#
_entry.id   8ae43b6c07981fc43e5b5cf75a38f395
#
_cell.length_a   1.000
_cell.length_b   1.000
_cell.length_c   1.000
_cell.angle_alpha   90.00
_cell.angle_beta   90.00
_cell.angle_gamma   90.00
#
_symmetry.space_group_name_H-M   'P 1'
#
loop_
_entity.id
_entity.type
_entity.pdbx_description
1 polymer ?
#
loop_
_entity_poly.entity_id
_entity_poly.type
_entity_poly.pdbx_seq_one_letter_code
_entity_poly.pdbx_strand_id
1 'polypeptide(L)' 'MEAVNRIKIVLFEKKRTSKWLSEQLGVNPSTVSKWCTSTSQPDVACLLKIADLLEVDLRELLVREYKQYLLSQES' A
#
# COMPACT_ATOMS: atom_id res chain seq x y z
N MET A 1 13.15 -9.15 7.02
CA MET A 1 11.94 -9.49 6.27
C MET A 1 11.75 -8.51 5.12
N GLU A 2 11.55 -9.04 3.93
CA GLU A 2 11.39 -8.20 2.76
C GLU A 2 10.00 -7.58 2.72
N ALA A 3 9.95 -6.31 2.31
CA ALA A 3 8.69 -5.63 2.13
C ALA A 3 8.01 -6.16 0.86
N VAL A 4 6.70 -6.41 0.94
CA VAL A 4 5.93 -6.83 -0.24
C VAL A 4 5.22 -5.64 -0.89
N ASN A 5 5.22 -4.49 -0.22
CA ASN A 5 4.66 -3.27 -0.79
C ASN A 5 5.60 -2.10 -0.53
N ARG A 6 5.35 -1.00 -1.23
CA ARG A 6 6.15 0.21 -1.13
C ARG A 6 5.34 1.37 -0.55
N ILE A 7 4.30 1.08 0.22
CA ILE A 7 3.42 2.11 0.76
C ILE A 7 4.19 3.13 1.59
N LYS A 8 5.06 2.64 2.49
CA LYS A 8 5.86 3.53 3.34
C LYS A 8 6.75 4.46 2.51
N ILE A 9 7.40 3.91 1.49
CA ILE A 9 8.29 4.67 0.62
C ILE A 9 7.51 5.74 -0.13
N VAL A 10 6.37 5.37 -0.70
CA VAL A 10 5.55 6.31 -1.48
C VAL A 10 4.97 7.39 -0.58
N LEU A 11 4.53 7.03 0.63
CA LEU A 11 4.06 8.03 1.60
C LEU A 11 5.16 9.05 1.88
N PHE A 12 6.37 8.58 2.11
CA PHE A 12 7.51 9.46 2.36
C PHE A 12 7.78 10.37 1.16
N GLU A 13 7.77 9.82 -0.05
CA GLU A 13 7.98 10.58 -1.28
C GLU A 13 6.92 11.66 -1.48
N LYS A 14 5.69 11.37 -1.10
CA LYS A 14 4.58 12.33 -1.23
C LYS A 14 4.43 13.22 -0.01
N LYS A 15 5.32 13.08 0.97
CA LYS A 15 5.30 13.87 2.21
C LYS A 15 3.99 13.71 2.97
N ARG A 16 3.48 12.47 3.00
CA ARG A 16 2.28 12.11 3.74
C ARG A 16 2.62 11.12 4.84
N THR A 17 1.79 11.09 5.88
CA THR A 17 2.00 10.19 7.02
C THR A 17 1.04 9.01 6.94
N SER A 18 1.37 7.93 7.64
CA SER A 18 0.46 6.80 7.76
C SER A 18 -0.82 7.21 8.49
N LYS A 19 -0.73 8.15 9.43
CA LYS A 19 -1.92 8.66 10.11
C LYS A 19 -2.84 9.36 9.11
N TRP A 20 -2.29 10.20 8.24
CA TRP A 20 -3.08 10.86 7.19
C TRP A 20 -3.79 9.81 6.32
N LEU A 21 -3.06 8.78 5.90
CA LEU A 21 -3.63 7.75 5.05
C LEU A 21 -4.77 7.00 5.77
N SER A 22 -4.59 6.69 7.05
CA SER A 22 -5.62 6.01 7.82
C SER A 22 -6.89 6.86 7.91
N GLU A 23 -6.73 8.15 8.08
CA GLU A 23 -7.87 9.06 8.14
C GLU A 23 -8.61 9.11 6.80
N GLN A 24 -7.87 9.15 5.70
CA GLN A 24 -8.47 9.19 4.37
C GLN A 24 -9.23 7.90 4.05
N LEU A 25 -8.74 6.76 4.53
CA LEU A 25 -9.35 5.47 4.27
C LEU A 25 -10.40 5.08 5.30
N GLY A 26 -10.47 5.80 6.42
CA GLY A 26 -11.38 5.46 7.50
C GLY A 26 -11.01 4.17 8.22
N VAL A 27 -9.72 3.86 8.29
CA VAL A 27 -9.23 2.68 9.00
C VAL A 27 -8.37 3.10 10.19
N ASN A 28 -8.09 2.14 11.07
CA ASN A 28 -7.27 2.38 12.25
C ASN A 28 -5.83 2.64 11.84
N PRO A 29 -5.14 3.62 12.45
CA PRO A 29 -3.72 3.86 12.14
C PRO A 29 -2.83 2.64 12.32
N SER A 30 -3.15 1.74 13.25
CA SER A 30 -2.37 0.52 13.42
C SER A 30 -2.48 -0.40 12.21
N THR A 31 -3.60 -0.36 11.49
CA THR A 31 -3.78 -1.14 10.27
C THR A 31 -2.82 -0.66 9.18
N VAL A 32 -2.72 0.65 8.99
CA VAL A 32 -1.78 1.22 8.00
C VAL A 32 -0.34 0.92 8.43
N SER A 33 -0.05 1.02 9.71
CA SER A 33 1.28 0.72 10.22
C SER A 33 1.68 -0.73 9.91
N LYS A 34 0.75 -1.67 10.02
CA LYS A 34 1.01 -3.08 9.67
C LYS A 34 1.30 -3.23 8.19
N TRP A 35 0.63 -2.47 7.33
CA TRP A 35 0.92 -2.48 5.89
C TRP A 35 2.34 -1.95 5.64
N CYS A 36 2.73 -0.89 6.31
CA CYS A 36 4.05 -0.28 6.15
C CYS A 36 5.17 -1.20 6.62
N THR A 37 4.91 -2.04 7.60
CA THR A 37 5.90 -2.99 8.11
C THR A 37 5.77 -4.38 7.48
N SER A 38 4.88 -4.53 6.53
CA SER A 38 4.60 -5.78 5.82
C SER A 38 4.11 -6.91 6.72
N THR A 39 3.58 -6.55 7.90
CA THR A 39 2.97 -7.51 8.83
C THR A 39 1.64 -8.00 8.26
N SER A 40 0.90 -7.13 7.59
CA SER A 40 -0.30 -7.50 6.85
C SER A 40 -0.34 -6.69 5.57
N GLN A 41 -1.22 -7.07 4.63
CA GLN A 41 -1.32 -6.41 3.34
C GLN A 41 -2.75 -5.92 3.12
N PRO A 42 -2.91 -4.74 2.49
CA PRO A 42 -4.25 -4.31 2.07
C PRO A 42 -4.72 -5.18 0.90
N ASP A 43 -6.02 -5.31 0.74
CA ASP A 43 -6.55 -6.01 -0.43
C ASP A 43 -6.43 -5.12 -1.67
N VAL A 44 -6.76 -5.68 -2.84
CA VAL A 44 -6.59 -4.97 -4.11
C VAL A 44 -7.45 -3.71 -4.15
N ALA A 45 -8.68 -3.78 -3.66
CA ALA A 45 -9.58 -2.62 -3.64
C ALA A 45 -8.96 -1.49 -2.81
N CYS A 46 -8.37 -1.83 -1.67
CA CYS A 46 -7.73 -0.86 -0.79
C CYS A 46 -6.47 -0.29 -1.44
N LEU A 47 -5.67 -1.13 -2.10
CA LEU A 47 -4.48 -0.67 -2.83
C LEU A 47 -4.84 0.34 -3.91
N LEU A 48 -5.94 0.10 -4.63
CA LEU A 48 -6.40 1.04 -5.66
C LEU A 48 -6.76 2.39 -5.05
N LYS A 49 -7.41 2.40 -3.89
CA LYS A 49 -7.74 3.63 -3.19
C LYS A 49 -6.49 4.36 -2.72
N ILE A 50 -5.51 3.62 -2.22
CA ILE A 50 -4.25 4.21 -1.77
C ILE A 50 -3.53 4.86 -2.96
N ALA A 51 -3.46 4.16 -4.09
CA ALA A 51 -2.82 4.68 -5.29
C ALA A 51 -3.50 5.97 -5.74
N ASP A 52 -4.82 5.99 -5.72
CA ASP A 52 -5.59 7.16 -6.10
C ASP A 52 -5.33 8.34 -5.16
N LEU A 53 -5.34 8.08 -3.85
CA LEU A 53 -5.08 9.11 -2.85
C LEU A 53 -3.68 9.69 -2.95
N LEU A 54 -2.70 8.87 -3.28
CA LEU A 54 -1.31 9.30 -3.41
C LEU A 54 -0.96 9.76 -4.81
N GLU A 55 -1.92 9.67 -5.74
CA GLU A 55 -1.75 10.08 -7.14
C GLU A 55 -0.60 9.35 -7.81
N VAL A 56 -0.54 8.05 -7.62
CA VAL A 56 0.47 7.19 -8.23
C VAL A 56 -0.21 6.01 -8.89
N ASP A 57 0.52 5.36 -9.80
CA ASP A 57 0.06 4.11 -10.41
C ASP A 57 0.12 3.00 -9.36
N LEU A 58 -0.85 2.09 -9.40
CA LEU A 58 -0.88 0.96 -8.48
C LEU A 58 0.45 0.20 -8.46
N ARG A 59 1.10 0.09 -9.61
CA ARG A 59 2.37 -0.62 -9.72
C ARG A 59 3.47 0.01 -8.89
N GLU A 60 3.38 1.29 -8.57
CA GLU A 60 4.38 1.96 -7.74
C GLU A 60 4.27 1.58 -6.27
N LEU A 61 3.14 0.99 -5.87
CA LEU A 61 2.94 0.54 -4.50
C LEU A 61 3.40 -0.88 -4.26
N LEU A 62 3.79 -1.61 -5.30
CA LEU A 62 4.06 -3.04 -5.20
C LEU A 62 5.51 -3.34 -5.55
N VAL A 63 6.10 -4.31 -4.83
CA VAL A 63 7.38 -4.86 -5.23
C VAL A 63 7.15 -5.89 -6.35
N ARG A 64 8.21 -6.21 -7.09
CA ARG A 64 8.10 -7.05 -8.28
C ARG A 64 7.45 -8.41 -8.01
N GLU A 65 7.85 -9.06 -6.95
CA GLU A 65 7.34 -10.38 -6.61
C GLU A 65 5.84 -10.34 -6.31
N TYR A 66 5.40 -9.29 -5.64
CA TYR A 66 4.00 -9.14 -5.32
C TYR A 66 3.17 -8.86 -6.56
N LYS A 67 3.73 -8.10 -7.51
CA LYS A 67 3.06 -7.86 -8.81
C LYS A 67 2.81 -9.17 -9.52
N GLN A 68 3.79 -10.07 -9.55
CA GLN A 68 3.65 -11.36 -10.18
C GLN A 68 2.61 -12.23 -9.47
N TYR A 69 2.60 -12.15 -8.14
CA TYR A 69 1.59 -12.87 -7.36
C TYR A 69 0.17 -12.42 -7.75
N LEU A 70 -0.05 -11.12 -7.84
CA LEU A 70 -1.36 -10.58 -8.22
C LEU A 70 -1.76 -11.01 -9.63
N LEU A 71 -0.82 -10.97 -10.57
CA LEU A 71 -1.08 -11.38 -11.95
C LEU A 71 -1.48 -12.84 -12.03
N SER A 72 -0.86 -13.70 -11.21
CA SER A 72 -1.19 -15.12 -11.21
C SER A 72 -2.59 -15.37 -10.65
N GLN A 73 -3.12 -14.47 -9.84
CA GLN A 73 -4.47 -14.60 -9.28
C GLN A 73 -5.56 -14.24 -10.29
N GLU A 74 -5.21 -13.52 -11.35
CA GLU A 74 -6.17 -13.04 -12.34
C GLU A 74 -6.47 -14.07 -13.44
N SER A 75 -5.67 -15.08 -13.57
CA SER A 75 -5.82 -16.06 -14.64
C SER A 75 -6.90 -17.11 -14.37
#